data_ba3bea0708e1433669adf47ba9a5e0e8
#
_entry.id   ba3bea0708e1433669adf47ba9a5e0e8
#
_cell.length_a   1.000
_cell.length_b   1.000
_cell.length_c   1.000
_cell.angle_alpha   90.00
_cell.angle_beta   90.00
_cell.angle_gamma   90.00
#
_symmetry.space_group_name_H-M   'P 1'
#
loop_
_entity.id
_entity.type
_entity.pdbx_description
1 polymer ?
#
loop_
_entity_poly.entity_id
_entity_poly.type
_entity_poly.pdbx_seq_one_letter_code
_entity_poly.pdbx_strand_id
1 'polypeptide(L)'
;MYYIYHKLFKLKNKLLKEFFEKNNFFRAKLHFLASNHYKVLAKINNQKGWFIIDTGASITFISDKLVNKFNLKIDQTKGDAQGAGKEKIKTQISKKNILQVGIKKFNNYTIGIIDLDPINSAFKLANLDEVDGVIGADLLKRGNAIIDYQKNYIYLK
;
A
#
# COMPACT_ATOMS: atom_id res chain seq x y z
N MET A 1 -14.93 -3.38 -36.73
CA MET A 1 -14.64 -4.28 -35.58
C MET A 1 -13.97 -3.52 -34.43
N TYR A 2 -12.88 -2.78 -34.63
CA TYR A 2 -12.14 -2.02 -33.60
C TYR A 2 -13.00 -1.01 -32.81
N TYR A 3 -13.88 -0.24 -33.49
CA TYR A 3 -14.76 0.76 -32.87
C TYR A 3 -15.78 0.13 -31.88
N ILE A 4 -16.37 -0.99 -32.25
CA ILE A 4 -17.35 -1.70 -31.38
C ILE A 4 -16.64 -2.23 -30.14
N TYR A 5 -15.46 -2.83 -30.30
CA TYR A 5 -14.65 -3.31 -29.17
C TYR A 5 -14.30 -2.17 -28.19
N HIS A 6 -13.87 -1.03 -28.72
CA HIS A 6 -13.53 0.12 -27.91
C HIS A 6 -14.74 0.68 -27.12
N LYS A 7 -15.91 0.73 -27.75
CA LYS A 7 -17.16 1.15 -27.10
C LYS A 7 -17.59 0.18 -26.01
N LEU A 8 -17.55 -1.12 -26.26
CA LEU A 8 -17.86 -2.15 -25.27
C LEU A 8 -16.88 -2.13 -24.08
N PHE A 9 -15.62 -1.91 -24.36
CA PHE A 9 -14.57 -1.79 -23.35
C PHE A 9 -14.79 -0.58 -22.41
N LYS A 10 -15.12 0.59 -22.99
CA LYS A 10 -15.48 1.78 -22.20
C LYS A 10 -16.72 1.54 -21.34
N LEU A 11 -17.75 0.88 -21.89
CA LEU A 11 -18.98 0.55 -21.17
C LEU A 11 -18.69 -0.39 -20.00
N LYS A 12 -17.96 -1.47 -20.21
CA LYS A 12 -17.52 -2.41 -19.16
C LYS A 12 -16.85 -1.69 -18.00
N ASN A 13 -15.90 -0.79 -18.31
CA ASN A 13 -15.16 -0.05 -17.29
C ASN A 13 -16.04 0.93 -16.50
N LYS A 14 -17.02 1.57 -17.16
CA LYS A 14 -18.00 2.43 -16.51
C LYS A 14 -18.85 1.62 -15.55
N LEU A 15 -19.37 0.48 -16.00
CA LEU A 15 -20.21 -0.41 -15.18
C LEU A 15 -19.46 -0.95 -13.96
N LEU A 16 -18.19 -1.34 -14.12
CA LEU A 16 -17.37 -1.84 -13.02
C LEU A 16 -17.13 -0.75 -11.96
N LYS A 17 -16.81 0.46 -12.39
CA LYS A 17 -16.67 1.61 -11.48
C LYS A 17 -17.97 1.88 -10.71
N GLU A 18 -19.10 1.99 -11.42
CA GLU A 18 -20.40 2.23 -10.82
C GLU A 18 -20.80 1.12 -9.86
N PHE A 19 -20.53 -0.13 -10.21
CA PHE A 19 -20.77 -1.27 -9.33
C PHE A 19 -20.00 -1.14 -8.00
N PHE A 20 -18.69 -0.83 -8.05
CA PHE A 20 -17.89 -0.68 -6.84
C PHE A 20 -18.34 0.53 -6.00
N GLU A 21 -18.61 1.68 -6.64
CA GLU A 21 -19.08 2.88 -5.92
C GLU A 21 -20.43 2.64 -5.24
N LYS A 22 -21.37 1.97 -5.89
CA LYS A 22 -22.68 1.58 -5.29
C LYS A 22 -22.51 0.61 -4.12
N ASN A 23 -21.47 -0.20 -4.11
CA ASN A 23 -21.15 -1.13 -3.02
C ASN A 23 -20.23 -0.54 -1.96
N ASN A 24 -20.09 0.79 -1.89
CA ASN A 24 -19.28 1.53 -0.92
C ASN A 24 -17.77 1.24 -1.00
N PHE A 25 -17.27 0.91 -2.19
CA PHE A 25 -15.85 0.89 -2.44
C PHE A 25 -15.35 2.27 -2.85
N PHE A 26 -14.23 2.66 -2.30
CA PHE A 26 -13.49 3.88 -2.66
C PHE A 26 -12.22 3.49 -3.39
N ARG A 27 -11.88 4.23 -4.45
CA ARG A 27 -10.70 3.91 -5.24
C ARG A 27 -9.55 4.87 -4.97
N ALA A 28 -8.34 4.34 -5.05
CA ALA A 28 -7.11 5.12 -5.11
C ALA A 28 -6.30 4.75 -6.36
N LYS A 29 -5.61 5.73 -6.92
CA LYS A 29 -4.76 5.51 -8.11
C LYS A 29 -3.51 4.74 -7.72
N LEU A 30 -3.18 3.73 -8.49
CA LEU A 30 -1.91 3.01 -8.44
C LEU A 30 -0.96 3.56 -9.52
N HIS A 31 0.30 3.65 -9.17
CA HIS A 31 1.38 4.06 -10.07
C HIS A 31 2.27 2.84 -10.35
N PHE A 32 2.27 2.42 -11.60
CA PHE A 32 3.10 1.31 -12.06
C PHE A 32 4.55 1.76 -12.20
N LEU A 33 5.48 0.97 -11.70
CA LEU A 33 6.91 1.23 -11.74
C LEU A 33 7.61 0.34 -12.76
N ALA A 34 8.75 0.77 -13.28
CA ALA A 34 9.57 -0.02 -14.19
C ALA A 34 10.06 -1.36 -13.58
N SER A 35 10.07 -1.44 -12.24
CA SER A 35 10.34 -2.68 -11.50
C SER A 35 9.17 -3.67 -11.43
N ASN A 36 8.09 -3.45 -12.19
CA ASN A 36 6.84 -4.21 -12.17
C ASN A 36 6.08 -4.16 -10.83
N HIS A 37 6.42 -3.25 -9.94
CA HIS A 37 5.67 -3.00 -8.72
C HIS A 37 4.62 -1.89 -8.92
N TYR A 38 3.64 -1.85 -8.03
CA TYR A 38 2.69 -0.74 -7.93
C TYR A 38 2.93 0.04 -6.65
N LYS A 39 2.99 1.37 -6.75
CA LYS A 39 2.99 2.26 -5.58
C LYS A 39 1.70 3.06 -5.48
N VAL A 40 1.31 3.39 -4.28
CA VAL A 40 0.15 4.23 -3.96
C VAL A 40 0.54 5.35 -3.01
N LEU A 41 -0.07 6.51 -3.21
CA LEU A 41 0.03 7.59 -2.24
C LEU A 41 -0.92 7.31 -1.07
N ALA A 42 -0.37 7.16 0.12
CA ALA A 42 -1.13 6.96 1.35
C ALA A 42 -0.77 8.02 2.39
N LYS A 43 -1.52 8.06 3.49
CA LYS A 43 -1.20 8.89 4.65
C LYS A 43 -1.18 8.03 5.89
N ILE A 44 -0.18 8.27 6.74
CA ILE A 44 -0.14 7.77 8.11
C ILE A 44 -0.16 8.98 9.04
N ASN A 45 -1.11 9.04 9.97
CA ASN A 45 -1.30 10.17 10.89
C ASN A 45 -1.30 11.53 10.18
N ASN A 46 -1.99 11.62 9.03
CA ASN A 46 -2.10 12.75 8.11
C ASN A 46 -0.83 13.10 7.30
N GLN A 47 0.30 12.43 7.52
CA GLN A 47 1.53 12.63 6.74
C GLN A 47 1.51 11.76 5.49
N LYS A 48 1.79 12.36 4.33
CA LYS A 48 1.82 11.67 3.03
C LYS A 48 3.10 10.84 2.86
N GLY A 49 2.94 9.69 2.22
CA GLY A 49 4.05 8.84 1.80
C GLY A 49 3.71 7.97 0.60
N TRP A 50 4.75 7.49 -0.08
CA TRP A 50 4.63 6.52 -1.17
C TRP A 50 4.86 5.11 -0.66
N PHE A 51 3.93 4.21 -0.95
CA PHE A 51 3.94 2.84 -0.45
C PHE A 51 3.84 1.86 -1.59
N ILE A 52 4.67 0.82 -1.59
CA ILE A 52 4.49 -0.33 -2.48
C ILE A 52 3.27 -1.13 -2.01
N ILE A 53 2.50 -1.63 -2.95
CA ILE A 53 1.47 -2.64 -2.70
C ILE A 53 2.12 -4.01 -2.82
N ASP A 54 2.19 -4.74 -1.72
CA ASP A 54 2.80 -6.08 -1.67
C ASP A 54 1.88 -7.08 -0.97
N THR A 55 1.26 -7.96 -1.75
CA THR A 55 0.38 -9.01 -1.23
C THR A 55 1.14 -10.11 -0.48
N GLY A 56 2.46 -10.20 -0.65
CA GLY A 56 3.36 -11.13 0.03
C GLY A 56 3.82 -10.64 1.41
N ALA A 57 3.74 -9.33 1.67
CA ALA A 57 4.02 -8.78 2.99
C ALA A 57 2.84 -9.03 3.93
N SER A 58 3.07 -9.68 5.07
CA SER A 58 2.02 -10.01 6.03
C SER A 58 1.43 -8.78 6.72
N ILE A 59 2.24 -7.75 6.96
CA ILE A 59 1.87 -6.52 7.64
C ILE A 59 2.32 -5.30 6.84
N THR A 60 1.64 -4.18 7.05
CA THR A 60 2.01 -2.86 6.54
C THR A 60 3.13 -2.28 7.41
N PHE A 61 4.19 -1.76 6.78
CA PHE A 61 5.33 -1.20 7.49
C PHE A 61 5.93 0.03 6.80
N ILE A 62 6.70 0.79 7.57
CA ILE A 62 7.46 1.95 7.10
C ILE A 62 8.95 1.76 7.38
N SER A 63 9.76 2.62 6.73
CA SER A 63 11.17 2.78 7.09
C SER A 63 11.33 3.31 8.53
N ASP A 64 12.24 2.74 9.28
CA ASP A 64 12.64 3.19 10.62
C ASP A 64 13.11 4.64 10.64
N LYS A 65 13.70 5.12 9.54
CA LYS A 65 14.13 6.52 9.36
C LYS A 65 12.97 7.52 9.32
N LEU A 66 11.72 7.03 9.13
CA LEU A 66 10.54 7.86 8.92
C LEU A 66 9.57 7.89 10.12
N VAL A 67 9.97 7.34 11.25
CA VAL A 67 9.17 7.32 12.49
C VAL A 67 8.69 8.73 12.87
N ASN A 68 9.59 9.72 12.84
CA ASN A 68 9.28 11.10 13.16
C ASN A 68 8.38 11.75 12.09
N LYS A 69 8.64 11.50 10.79
CA LYS A 69 7.81 12.00 9.68
C LYS A 69 6.34 11.61 9.85
N PHE A 70 6.09 10.37 10.24
CA PHE A 70 4.74 9.83 10.38
C PHE A 70 4.16 9.97 11.79
N ASN A 71 4.85 10.67 12.70
CA ASN A 71 4.42 10.86 14.09
C ASN A 71 4.08 9.53 14.79
N LEU A 72 4.92 8.51 14.59
CA LEU A 72 4.71 7.20 15.20
C LEU A 72 5.23 7.16 16.64
N LYS A 73 4.47 6.51 17.51
CA LYS A 73 4.91 6.15 18.87
C LYS A 73 5.31 4.69 18.86
N ILE A 74 6.61 4.42 19.07
CA ILE A 74 7.12 3.04 19.12
C ILE A 74 6.60 2.37 20.37
N ASP A 75 5.99 1.20 20.20
CA ASP A 75 5.62 0.31 21.29
C ASP A 75 6.87 -0.49 21.70
N GLN A 76 7.24 -0.42 22.98
CA GLN A 76 8.43 -1.12 23.50
C GLN A 76 8.27 -2.65 23.54
N THR A 77 7.08 -3.18 23.28
CA THR A 77 6.89 -4.63 23.12
C THR A 77 7.51 -5.08 21.81
N LYS A 78 8.66 -5.75 21.89
CA LYS A 78 9.37 -6.31 20.73
C LYS A 78 8.47 -7.33 20.02
N GLY A 79 8.13 -7.09 18.76
CA GLY A 79 7.55 -8.08 17.87
C GLY A 79 8.66 -8.65 16.98
N ASP A 80 8.85 -9.96 16.97
CA ASP A 80 9.68 -10.61 15.97
C ASP A 80 8.83 -10.83 14.72
N ALA A 81 9.09 -10.15 13.63
CA ALA A 81 8.51 -10.49 12.33
C ALA A 81 9.43 -11.52 11.65
N GLN A 82 8.84 -12.61 11.20
CA GLN A 82 9.53 -13.62 10.42
C GLN A 82 9.46 -13.24 8.95
N GLY A 83 10.59 -12.84 8.35
CA GLY A 83 10.71 -12.69 6.90
C GLY A 83 10.80 -14.06 6.21
N ALA A 84 10.61 -14.11 4.90
CA ALA A 84 10.74 -15.33 4.08
C ALA A 84 12.18 -15.93 4.05
N GLY A 85 13.15 -15.28 4.70
CA GLY A 85 14.54 -15.72 4.87
C GLY A 85 14.84 -16.15 6.30
N LYS A 86 16.01 -16.80 6.51
CA LYS A 86 16.47 -17.27 7.81
C LYS A 86 16.89 -16.17 8.80
N GLU A 87 16.94 -14.91 8.38
CA GLU A 87 17.29 -13.78 9.24
C GLU A 87 16.07 -13.18 9.91
N LYS A 88 16.11 -13.06 11.23
CA LYS A 88 15.09 -12.35 12.01
C LYS A 88 15.21 -10.85 11.74
N ILE A 89 14.26 -10.29 11.01
CA ILE A 89 14.16 -8.83 10.83
C ILE A 89 13.71 -8.26 12.18
N LYS A 90 14.55 -7.42 12.80
CA LYS A 90 14.16 -6.67 14.00
C LYS A 90 13.02 -5.72 13.62
N THR A 91 11.81 -6.08 13.98
CA THR A 91 10.63 -5.28 13.69
C THR A 91 10.18 -4.60 14.98
N GLN A 92 10.08 -3.28 14.93
CA GLN A 92 9.37 -2.50 15.92
C GLN A 92 7.93 -2.28 15.45
N ILE A 93 7.02 -1.97 16.35
CA ILE A 93 5.63 -1.68 16.01
C ILE A 93 5.18 -0.36 16.62
N SER A 94 4.26 0.29 15.93
CA SER A 94 3.50 1.43 16.43
C SER A 94 2.02 1.13 16.34
N LYS A 95 1.29 1.33 17.41
CA LYS A 95 -0.16 1.07 17.52
C LYS A 95 -0.97 2.36 17.49
N LYS A 96 -2.29 2.24 17.30
CA LYS A 96 -3.26 3.34 17.37
C LYS A 96 -3.04 4.43 16.32
N ASN A 97 -2.49 4.07 15.15
CA ASN A 97 -2.32 4.99 14.03
C ASN A 97 -3.58 5.09 13.18
N ILE A 98 -3.62 6.13 12.35
CA ILE A 98 -4.61 6.29 11.28
C ILE A 98 -3.88 6.09 9.96
N LEU A 99 -4.24 5.04 9.22
CA LEU A 99 -3.76 4.80 7.86
C LEU A 99 -4.87 5.17 6.88
N GLN A 100 -4.55 5.96 5.85
CA GLN A 100 -5.51 6.40 4.85
C GLN A 100 -4.97 6.15 3.44
N VAL A 101 -5.79 5.50 2.60
CA VAL A 101 -5.51 5.28 1.18
C VAL A 101 -6.65 5.90 0.37
N GLY A 102 -6.34 6.86 -0.50
CA GLY A 102 -7.38 7.69 -1.10
C GLY A 102 -8.19 8.42 -0.04
N ILE A 103 -9.51 8.21 -0.04
CA ILE A 103 -10.41 8.77 0.99
C ILE A 103 -10.73 7.76 2.11
N LYS A 104 -10.38 6.48 1.94
CA LYS A 104 -10.65 5.44 2.94
C LYS A 104 -9.67 5.53 4.09
N LYS A 105 -10.20 5.65 5.31
CA LYS A 105 -9.43 5.70 6.56
C LYS A 105 -9.58 4.39 7.34
N PHE A 106 -8.47 3.94 7.90
CA PHE A 106 -8.37 2.79 8.79
C PHE A 106 -7.85 3.29 10.14
N ASN A 107 -8.74 3.41 11.10
CA ASN A 107 -8.39 3.85 12.45
C ASN A 107 -7.81 2.69 13.27
N ASN A 108 -7.09 3.05 14.34
CA ASN A 108 -6.53 2.07 15.27
C ASN A 108 -5.64 1.04 14.57
N TYR A 109 -4.80 1.54 13.65
CA TYR A 109 -3.96 0.71 12.80
C TYR A 109 -2.59 0.45 13.44
N THR A 110 -2.11 -0.78 13.31
CA THR A 110 -0.75 -1.15 13.74
C THR A 110 0.18 -1.06 12.53
N ILE A 111 1.29 -0.35 12.68
CA ILE A 111 2.31 -0.15 11.66
C ILE A 111 3.59 -0.85 12.12
N GLY A 112 4.15 -1.69 11.27
CA GLY A 112 5.50 -2.23 11.44
C GLY A 112 6.55 -1.17 11.10
N ILE A 113 7.70 -1.26 11.72
CA ILE A 113 8.84 -0.36 11.51
C ILE A 113 10.06 -1.25 11.28
N ILE A 114 10.65 -1.15 10.10
CA ILE A 114 11.79 -1.96 9.69
C ILE A 114 12.82 -1.11 8.95
N ASP A 115 14.04 -1.62 8.81
CA ASP A 115 15.01 -1.05 7.88
C ASP A 115 14.59 -1.33 6.44
N LEU A 116 14.34 -0.25 5.67
CA LEU A 116 14.01 -0.30 4.24
C LEU A 116 15.20 -0.02 3.31
N ASP A 117 16.38 0.19 3.84
CA ASP A 117 17.57 0.47 3.01
C ASP A 117 17.85 -0.61 1.95
N PRO A 118 17.68 -1.92 2.22
CA PRO A 118 17.87 -2.93 1.20
C PRO A 118 16.92 -2.77 0.00
N ILE A 119 15.65 -2.43 0.27
CA ILE A 119 14.63 -2.22 -0.76
C ILE A 119 14.90 -0.92 -1.52
N ASN A 120 15.14 0.18 -0.80
CA ASN A 120 15.39 1.48 -1.41
C ASN A 120 16.70 1.54 -2.18
N SER A 121 17.73 0.81 -1.74
CA SER A 121 18.97 0.66 -2.51
C SER A 121 18.75 -0.07 -3.83
N ALA A 122 17.95 -1.13 -3.85
CA ALA A 122 17.58 -1.83 -5.08
C ALA A 122 16.78 -0.92 -6.03
N PHE A 123 15.87 -0.09 -5.49
CA PHE A 123 15.13 0.89 -6.29
C PHE A 123 16.04 1.96 -6.88
N LYS A 124 16.99 2.47 -6.10
CA LYS A 124 17.96 3.45 -6.55
C LYS A 124 18.85 2.91 -7.68
N LEU A 125 19.31 1.66 -7.57
CA LEU A 125 20.07 0.99 -8.64
C LEU A 125 19.26 0.84 -9.93
N ALA A 126 17.92 0.73 -9.82
CA ALA A 126 17.00 0.69 -10.95
C ALA A 126 16.56 2.09 -11.43
N ASN A 127 17.17 3.19 -10.96
CA ASN A 127 16.78 4.57 -11.21
C ASN A 127 15.30 4.88 -10.85
N LEU A 128 14.82 4.27 -9.76
CA LEU A 128 13.49 4.51 -9.22
C LEU A 128 13.59 5.33 -7.92
N ASP A 129 12.54 6.11 -7.64
CA ASP A 129 12.43 6.82 -6.38
C ASP A 129 12.30 5.86 -5.20
N GLU A 130 12.85 6.25 -4.08
CA GLU A 130 12.66 5.57 -2.80
C GLU A 130 11.18 5.57 -2.40
N VAL A 131 10.82 4.57 -1.59
CA VAL A 131 9.48 4.45 -1.01
C VAL A 131 9.54 4.58 0.51
N ASP A 132 8.47 5.10 1.06
CA ASP A 132 8.36 5.33 2.50
C ASP A 132 7.99 4.06 3.27
N GLY A 133 7.39 3.09 2.58
CA GLY A 133 6.94 1.85 3.21
C GLY A 133 6.26 0.90 2.23
N VAL A 134 5.63 -0.11 2.80
CA VAL A 134 4.90 -1.17 2.09
C VAL A 134 3.52 -1.34 2.71
N ILE A 135 2.49 -1.41 1.89
CA ILE A 135 1.14 -1.82 2.28
C ILE A 135 1.02 -3.32 2.08
N GLY A 136 0.84 -4.04 3.18
CA GLY A 136 0.77 -5.49 3.21
C GLY A 136 -0.64 -6.06 3.17
N ALA A 137 -0.71 -7.39 3.27
CA ALA A 137 -1.94 -8.17 3.23
C ALA A 137 -2.92 -7.80 4.36
N ASP A 138 -2.43 -7.32 5.50
CA ASP A 138 -3.25 -6.87 6.62
C ASP A 138 -4.21 -5.74 6.23
N LEU A 139 -3.71 -4.69 5.53
CA LEU A 139 -4.57 -3.62 5.02
C LEU A 139 -5.44 -4.12 3.89
N LEU A 140 -4.87 -4.88 2.96
CA LEU A 140 -5.60 -5.35 1.79
C LEU A 140 -6.81 -6.20 2.21
N LYS A 141 -6.64 -7.11 3.17
CA LYS A 141 -7.73 -7.90 3.74
C LYS A 141 -8.73 -7.04 4.50
N ARG A 142 -8.26 -6.16 5.39
CA ARG A 142 -9.12 -5.29 6.19
C ARG A 142 -9.96 -4.34 5.32
N GLY A 143 -9.42 -3.91 4.18
CA GLY A 143 -10.08 -3.04 3.21
C GLY A 143 -10.86 -3.78 2.13
N ASN A 144 -10.99 -5.12 2.20
CA ASN A 144 -11.57 -5.93 1.13
C ASN A 144 -11.04 -5.51 -0.26
N ALA A 145 -9.71 -5.36 -0.36
CA ALA A 145 -9.05 -4.74 -1.50
C ALA A 145 -9.29 -5.50 -2.81
N ILE A 146 -9.58 -4.76 -3.86
CA ILE A 146 -9.64 -5.27 -5.23
C ILE A 146 -8.67 -4.45 -6.06
N ILE A 147 -7.72 -5.11 -6.72
CA ILE A 147 -6.71 -4.46 -7.56
C ILE A 147 -7.12 -4.60 -9.02
N ASP A 148 -7.35 -3.46 -9.66
CA ASP A 148 -7.60 -3.36 -11.09
C ASP A 148 -6.29 -3.02 -11.81
N TYR A 149 -5.59 -4.05 -12.24
CA TYR A 149 -4.34 -3.91 -12.99
C TYR A 149 -4.54 -3.22 -14.36
N GLN A 150 -5.74 -3.34 -14.94
CA GLN A 150 -6.02 -2.78 -16.25
C GLN A 150 -6.14 -1.26 -16.22
N LYS A 151 -6.67 -0.71 -15.11
CA LYS A 151 -6.88 0.73 -14.93
C LYS A 151 -5.92 1.37 -13.93
N ASN A 152 -5.11 0.56 -13.28
CA ASN A 152 -4.21 0.96 -12.22
C ASN A 152 -4.96 1.66 -11.07
N TYR A 153 -5.93 0.95 -10.51
CA TYR A 153 -6.65 1.36 -9.32
C TYR A 153 -6.68 0.26 -8.27
N ILE A 154 -6.68 0.67 -7.03
CA ILE A 154 -7.08 -0.18 -5.91
C ILE A 154 -8.43 0.33 -5.38
N TYR A 155 -9.36 -0.57 -5.18
CA TYR A 155 -10.65 -0.32 -4.54
C TYR A 155 -10.60 -0.86 -3.12
N LEU A 156 -11.10 -0.09 -2.16
CA LEU A 156 -11.09 -0.40 -0.73
C LEU A 156 -12.47 -0.10 -0.14
N LYS A 157 -12.91 -0.96 0.77
CA LYS A 157 -14.21 -0.81 1.44
C LYS A 157 -14.05 -0.63 2.96
#